data_6fb0987f2d482af7fc49df4cf4546e7b
#
_entry.id   6fb0987f2d482af7fc49df4cf4546e7b
#
_cell.length_a   1.000
_cell.length_b   1.000
_cell.length_c   1.000
_cell.angle_alpha   90.00
_cell.angle_beta   90.00
_cell.angle_gamma   90.00
#
_symmetry.space_group_name_H-M   'P 1'
#
loop_
_entity.id
_entity.type
_entity.pdbx_description
1 polymer ?
#
loop_
_entity_poly.entity_id
_entity_poly.type
_entity_poly.pdbx_seq_one_letter_code
_entity_poly.pdbx_strand_id
1 'polypeptide(L)'
;MSSNIVWHSHPVNQASRAEQKSQQPLVIWFTGLSASGKSTIAGALEQILTGQGYHTYLLDGDNVRHGLCRDLGFADADRQENIRRVGEVAKLMADAGLITLAAFISPFRADRRIVRDILPEGQFVEVFVDAPLDTCRARDPKGLYAKVERGEISQFTGIDSPYEEPERPEVHIRAGETSVAQAVNQLLAYLHQAGALHEGYQPVLLEA
;
A
#
# COMPACT_ATOMS: atom_id res chain seq x y z
N MET A 1 -14.82 -18.19 15.66
CA MET A 1 -14.88 -18.78 14.30
C MET A 1 -15.97 -19.85 14.32
N SER A 2 -16.76 -19.98 13.23
CA SER A 2 -17.75 -21.05 13.11
C SER A 2 -17.03 -22.41 13.14
N SER A 3 -17.52 -23.36 13.95
CA SER A 3 -16.97 -24.73 14.06
C SER A 3 -17.05 -25.56 12.77
N ASN A 4 -17.71 -25.02 11.74
CA ASN A 4 -17.96 -25.68 10.46
C ASN A 4 -16.99 -25.27 9.34
N ILE A 5 -15.99 -24.41 9.65
CA ILE A 5 -14.98 -23.97 8.67
C ILE A 5 -13.67 -24.69 8.97
N VAL A 6 -13.19 -25.48 7.99
CA VAL A 6 -11.93 -26.22 8.08
C VAL A 6 -10.96 -25.68 7.04
N TRP A 7 -9.73 -25.41 7.46
CA TRP A 7 -8.66 -25.04 6.55
C TRP A 7 -8.19 -26.27 5.76
N HIS A 8 -8.21 -26.17 4.44
CA HIS A 8 -7.69 -27.19 3.54
C HIS A 8 -6.31 -26.81 3.02
N SER A 9 -5.31 -27.65 3.23
CA SER A 9 -4.00 -27.50 2.59
C SER A 9 -4.04 -28.09 1.18
N HIS A 10 -3.44 -27.38 0.23
CA HIS A 10 -3.33 -27.80 -1.16
C HIS A 10 -1.88 -28.10 -1.54
N PRO A 11 -1.61 -29.06 -2.49
CA PRO A 11 -0.25 -29.35 -2.95
C PRO A 11 0.46 -28.14 -3.57
N VAL A 12 -0.27 -27.26 -4.27
CA VAL A 12 0.25 -26.01 -4.79
C VAL A 12 0.13 -24.94 -3.69
N ASN A 13 1.27 -24.46 -3.21
CA ASN A 13 1.38 -23.47 -2.12
C ASN A 13 2.10 -22.19 -2.57
N GLN A 14 2.25 -21.23 -1.66
CA GLN A 14 2.94 -19.96 -1.94
C GLN A 14 4.36 -20.18 -2.46
N ALA A 15 5.13 -21.11 -1.86
CA ALA A 15 6.52 -21.35 -2.25
C ALA A 15 6.62 -21.84 -3.71
N SER A 16 5.77 -22.81 -4.12
CA SER A 16 5.76 -23.29 -5.50
C SER A 16 5.35 -22.22 -6.51
N ARG A 17 4.42 -21.31 -6.12
CA ARG A 17 4.03 -20.18 -6.97
C ARG A 17 5.11 -19.11 -7.07
N ALA A 18 5.84 -18.86 -5.97
CA ALA A 18 6.96 -17.94 -5.92
C ALA A 18 8.13 -18.43 -6.78
N GLU A 19 8.47 -19.72 -6.65
CA GLU A 19 9.50 -20.38 -7.47
C GLU A 19 9.19 -20.27 -8.98
N GLN A 20 7.95 -20.57 -9.37
CA GLN A 20 7.51 -20.46 -10.77
C GLN A 20 7.65 -19.04 -11.33
N LYS A 21 7.53 -18.01 -10.48
CA LYS A 21 7.67 -16.60 -10.86
C LYS A 21 9.08 -16.06 -10.63
N SER A 22 9.97 -16.85 -10.06
CA SER A 22 11.34 -16.44 -9.70
C SER A 22 11.38 -15.13 -8.89
N GLN A 23 10.44 -14.95 -7.95
CA GLN A 23 10.34 -13.76 -7.11
C GLN A 23 9.88 -14.09 -5.69
N GLN A 24 10.18 -13.18 -4.76
CA GLN A 24 9.66 -13.27 -3.41
C GLN A 24 8.34 -12.50 -3.29
N PRO A 25 7.22 -13.15 -2.92
CA PRO A 25 5.95 -12.46 -2.73
C PRO A 25 6.00 -11.60 -1.49
N LEU A 26 5.48 -10.38 -1.60
CA LEU A 26 5.38 -9.44 -0.49
C LEU A 26 4.24 -8.44 -0.71
N VAL A 27 3.88 -7.72 0.35
CA VAL A 27 2.91 -6.63 0.33
C VAL A 27 3.62 -5.34 0.67
N ILE A 28 3.64 -4.39 -0.27
CA ILE A 28 4.16 -3.03 -0.09
C ILE A 28 2.97 -2.13 0.23
N TRP A 29 2.84 -1.74 1.50
CA TRP A 29 1.69 -1.01 2.02
C TRP A 29 2.00 0.48 2.17
N PHE A 30 1.48 1.29 1.25
CA PHE A 30 1.64 2.74 1.30
C PHE A 30 0.56 3.36 2.19
N THR A 31 0.97 4.14 3.19
CA THR A 31 0.10 4.94 4.05
C THR A 31 0.50 6.41 4.03
N GLY A 32 -0.43 7.30 4.37
CA GLY A 32 -0.23 8.76 4.37
C GLY A 32 -1.51 9.52 4.05
N LEU A 33 -1.50 10.84 4.18
CA LEU A 33 -2.65 11.71 3.95
C LEU A 33 -3.18 11.63 2.50
N SER A 34 -4.41 12.07 2.29
CA SER A 34 -4.92 12.30 0.91
C SER A 34 -3.97 13.25 0.17
N ALA A 35 -3.75 13.04 -1.11
CA ALA A 35 -2.81 13.83 -1.93
C ALA A 35 -1.33 13.80 -1.50
N SER A 36 -0.92 12.91 -0.58
CA SER A 36 0.52 12.77 -0.22
C SER A 36 1.38 12.21 -1.35
N GLY A 37 0.80 11.54 -2.37
CA GLY A 37 1.51 10.96 -3.50
C GLY A 37 1.54 9.42 -3.53
N LYS A 38 0.85 8.73 -2.61
CA LYS A 38 0.84 7.26 -2.51
C LYS A 38 0.62 6.54 -3.85
N SER A 39 -0.51 6.82 -4.52
CA SER A 39 -0.88 6.15 -5.78
C SER A 39 0.11 6.47 -6.90
N THR A 40 0.65 7.68 -6.93
CA THR A 40 1.65 8.09 -7.93
C THR A 40 2.96 7.33 -7.75
N ILE A 41 3.45 7.25 -6.50
CA ILE A 41 4.70 6.53 -6.18
C ILE A 41 4.51 5.03 -6.37
N ALA A 42 3.38 4.48 -5.90
CA ALA A 42 3.06 3.06 -6.05
C ALA A 42 2.96 2.65 -7.53
N GLY A 43 2.26 3.44 -8.35
CA GLY A 43 2.14 3.17 -9.79
C GLY A 43 3.48 3.27 -10.53
N ALA A 44 4.32 4.25 -10.18
CA ALA A 44 5.66 4.37 -10.76
C ALA A 44 6.57 3.19 -10.37
N LEU A 45 6.51 2.74 -9.11
CA LEU A 45 7.22 1.55 -8.66
C LEU A 45 6.71 0.29 -9.39
N GLU A 46 5.40 0.11 -9.50
CA GLU A 46 4.80 -1.03 -10.20
C GLU A 46 5.25 -1.08 -11.66
N GLN A 47 5.25 0.07 -12.34
CA GLN A 47 5.69 0.15 -13.75
C GLN A 47 7.14 -0.35 -13.92
N ILE A 48 8.04 0.03 -13.01
CA ILE A 48 9.44 -0.40 -13.06
C ILE A 48 9.56 -1.90 -12.76
N LEU A 49 8.93 -2.38 -11.70
CA LEU A 49 8.96 -3.79 -11.34
C LEU A 49 8.42 -4.67 -12.48
N THR A 50 7.27 -4.28 -13.06
CA THR A 50 6.69 -4.99 -14.21
C THR A 50 7.61 -4.96 -15.42
N GLY A 51 8.23 -3.79 -15.70
CA GLY A 51 9.21 -3.66 -16.79
C GLY A 51 10.46 -4.53 -16.61
N GLN A 52 10.78 -4.92 -15.39
CA GLN A 52 11.86 -5.83 -15.03
C GLN A 52 11.41 -7.31 -14.94
N GLY A 53 10.16 -7.60 -15.30
CA GLY A 53 9.63 -8.97 -15.35
C GLY A 53 9.02 -9.47 -14.05
N TYR A 54 8.89 -8.63 -13.01
CA TYR A 54 8.17 -9.00 -11.79
C TYR A 54 6.67 -9.03 -12.02
N HIS A 55 6.01 -9.98 -11.39
CA HIS A 55 4.56 -10.12 -11.38
C HIS A 55 3.98 -9.32 -10.21
N THR A 56 3.33 -8.21 -10.52
CA THR A 56 2.83 -7.25 -9.54
C THR A 56 1.32 -7.08 -9.62
N TYR A 57 0.72 -6.47 -8.60
CA TYR A 57 -0.64 -5.95 -8.65
C TYR A 57 -0.80 -4.76 -7.70
N LEU A 58 -1.36 -3.66 -8.21
CA LEU A 58 -1.64 -2.45 -7.44
C LEU A 58 -3.10 -2.41 -6.98
N LEU A 59 -3.30 -2.49 -5.66
CA LEU A 59 -4.57 -2.24 -4.98
C LEU A 59 -4.64 -0.75 -4.63
N ASP A 60 -5.38 0.03 -5.41
CA ASP A 60 -5.61 1.45 -5.15
C ASP A 60 -6.91 1.67 -4.38
N GLY A 61 -6.89 2.60 -3.40
CA GLY A 61 -8.01 2.85 -2.50
C GLY A 61 -9.28 3.30 -3.19
N ASP A 62 -9.20 4.07 -4.27
CA ASP A 62 -10.37 4.47 -5.04
C ASP A 62 -10.90 3.30 -5.87
N ASN A 63 -10.01 2.55 -6.53
CA ASN A 63 -10.39 1.45 -7.41
C ASN A 63 -11.14 0.34 -6.65
N VAL A 64 -10.69 -0.05 -5.46
CA VAL A 64 -11.36 -1.10 -4.68
C VAL A 64 -12.75 -0.68 -4.19
N ARG A 65 -12.99 0.64 -4.03
CA ARG A 65 -14.30 1.17 -3.66
C ARG A 65 -15.33 1.14 -4.78
N HIS A 66 -14.92 0.94 -6.03
CA HIS A 66 -15.86 0.68 -7.13
C HIS A 66 -16.42 -0.74 -7.14
N GLY A 67 -15.76 -1.69 -6.47
CA GLY A 67 -16.15 -3.11 -6.44
C GLY A 67 -16.14 -3.70 -5.03
N LEU A 68 -14.98 -4.17 -4.58
CA LEU A 68 -14.77 -4.91 -3.33
C LEU A 68 -15.36 -4.22 -2.08
N CYS A 69 -15.28 -2.91 -2.03
CA CYS A 69 -15.68 -2.10 -0.88
C CYS A 69 -16.76 -1.05 -1.23
N ARG A 70 -17.56 -1.29 -2.28
CA ARG A 70 -18.61 -0.35 -2.73
C ARG A 70 -19.74 -0.14 -1.73
N ASP A 71 -19.90 -1.07 -0.81
CA ASP A 71 -20.89 -1.07 0.27
C ASP A 71 -20.45 -0.27 1.50
N LEU A 72 -19.19 0.18 1.55
CA LEU A 72 -18.61 0.89 2.68
C LEU A 72 -18.57 2.40 2.46
N GLY A 73 -18.93 3.16 3.50
CA GLY A 73 -18.77 4.60 3.58
C GLY A 73 -17.40 5.05 4.07
N PHE A 74 -17.37 6.18 4.79
CA PHE A 74 -16.16 6.81 5.32
C PHE A 74 -16.16 6.97 6.84
N ALA A 75 -17.13 6.40 7.55
CA ALA A 75 -17.10 6.29 9.01
C ALA A 75 -15.90 5.42 9.45
N ASP A 76 -15.42 5.58 10.67
CA ASP A 76 -14.23 4.86 11.16
C ASP A 76 -14.40 3.34 11.05
N ALA A 77 -15.59 2.81 11.37
CA ALA A 77 -15.88 1.37 11.21
C ALA A 77 -15.80 0.91 9.74
N ASP A 78 -16.28 1.73 8.80
CA ASP A 78 -16.19 1.43 7.36
C ASP A 78 -14.74 1.47 6.86
N ARG A 79 -13.95 2.42 7.37
CA ARG A 79 -12.51 2.51 7.04
C ARG A 79 -11.76 1.29 7.56
N GLN A 80 -12.03 0.87 8.80
CA GLN A 80 -11.42 -0.32 9.39
C GLN A 80 -11.78 -1.57 8.59
N GLU A 81 -13.06 -1.77 8.26
CA GLU A 81 -13.50 -2.90 7.44
C GLU A 81 -12.91 -2.86 6.03
N ASN A 82 -12.77 -1.66 5.43
CA ASN A 82 -12.08 -1.49 4.16
C ASN A 82 -10.63 -2.01 4.24
N ILE A 83 -9.87 -1.59 5.24
CA ILE A 83 -8.48 -2.02 5.43
C ILE A 83 -8.41 -3.53 5.69
N ARG A 84 -9.32 -4.08 6.50
CA ARG A 84 -9.39 -5.52 6.75
C ARG A 84 -9.62 -6.32 5.45
N ARG A 85 -10.61 -5.91 4.62
CA ARG A 85 -10.89 -6.59 3.33
C ARG A 85 -9.70 -6.51 2.38
N VAL A 86 -9.10 -5.34 2.26
CA VAL A 86 -7.93 -5.13 1.40
C VAL A 86 -6.74 -5.95 1.89
N GLY A 87 -6.52 -6.02 3.20
CA GLY A 87 -5.48 -6.85 3.80
C GLY A 87 -5.62 -8.33 3.46
N GLU A 88 -6.86 -8.87 3.55
CA GLU A 88 -7.12 -10.26 3.16
C GLU A 88 -6.89 -10.50 1.66
N VAL A 89 -7.28 -9.56 0.79
CA VAL A 89 -7.00 -9.66 -0.64
C VAL A 89 -5.50 -9.59 -0.92
N ALA A 90 -4.77 -8.65 -0.28
CA ALA A 90 -3.33 -8.54 -0.42
C ALA A 90 -2.60 -9.82 0.01
N LYS A 91 -3.06 -10.47 1.11
CA LYS A 91 -2.57 -11.77 1.54
C LYS A 91 -2.79 -12.86 0.49
N LEU A 92 -3.98 -12.94 -0.10
CA LEU A 92 -4.28 -13.92 -1.16
C LEU A 92 -3.41 -13.69 -2.40
N MET A 93 -3.15 -12.43 -2.76
CA MET A 93 -2.28 -12.10 -3.88
C MET A 93 -0.82 -12.44 -3.59
N ALA A 94 -0.34 -12.19 -2.36
CA ALA A 94 0.99 -12.63 -1.93
C ALA A 94 1.08 -14.17 -1.90
N ASP A 95 0.01 -14.88 -1.45
CA ASP A 95 -0.04 -16.35 -1.54
C ASP A 95 -0.02 -16.84 -3.01
N ALA A 96 -0.61 -16.06 -3.94
CA ALA A 96 -0.49 -16.33 -5.38
C ALA A 96 0.91 -16.07 -5.95
N GLY A 97 1.87 -15.63 -5.12
CA GLY A 97 3.25 -15.39 -5.51
C GLY A 97 3.50 -13.99 -6.09
N LEU A 98 2.61 -13.02 -5.87
CA LEU A 98 2.74 -11.66 -6.42
C LEU A 98 3.45 -10.71 -5.45
N ILE A 99 4.07 -9.67 -6.00
CA ILE A 99 4.42 -8.45 -5.28
C ILE A 99 3.18 -7.55 -5.34
N THR A 100 2.51 -7.36 -4.20
CA THR A 100 1.27 -6.60 -4.11
C THR A 100 1.56 -5.22 -3.55
N LEU A 101 1.21 -4.18 -4.29
CA LEU A 101 1.28 -2.80 -3.82
C LEU A 101 -0.12 -2.38 -3.34
N ALA A 102 -0.23 -1.76 -2.17
CA ALA A 102 -1.49 -1.31 -1.60
C ALA A 102 -1.40 0.17 -1.23
N ALA A 103 -2.14 1.04 -1.92
CA ALA A 103 -2.09 2.49 -1.73
C ALA A 103 -3.36 2.99 -1.04
N PHE A 104 -3.30 3.15 0.28
CA PHE A 104 -4.43 3.54 1.14
C PHE A 104 -4.02 4.62 2.15
N ILE A 105 -4.96 5.47 2.57
CA ILE A 105 -4.72 6.39 3.69
C ILE A 105 -4.39 5.57 4.94
N SER A 106 -5.19 4.54 5.24
CA SER A 106 -5.06 3.64 6.41
C SER A 106 -4.62 4.38 7.67
N PRO A 107 -5.50 5.27 8.22
CA PRO A 107 -5.09 6.29 9.17
C PRO A 107 -4.69 5.74 10.54
N PHE A 108 -5.19 4.58 10.93
CA PHE A 108 -4.98 4.01 12.27
C PHE A 108 -3.87 2.95 12.28
N ARG A 109 -2.96 3.06 13.24
CA ARG A 109 -1.88 2.07 13.45
C ARG A 109 -2.42 0.66 13.67
N ALA A 110 -3.53 0.56 14.43
CA ALA A 110 -4.18 -0.71 14.73
C ALA A 110 -4.61 -1.43 13.45
N ASP A 111 -5.18 -0.70 12.48
CA ASP A 111 -5.66 -1.28 11.22
C ASP A 111 -4.50 -1.78 10.35
N ARG A 112 -3.42 -1.00 10.25
CA ARG A 112 -2.20 -1.41 9.52
C ARG A 112 -1.55 -2.62 10.17
N ARG A 113 -1.58 -2.68 11.52
CA ARG A 113 -1.07 -3.82 12.27
C ARG A 113 -1.85 -5.10 12.01
N ILE A 114 -3.17 -5.04 11.89
CA ILE A 114 -4.01 -6.18 11.52
C ILE A 114 -3.52 -6.78 10.18
N VAL A 115 -3.19 -5.95 9.20
CA VAL A 115 -2.68 -6.43 7.91
C VAL A 115 -1.29 -7.03 8.05
N ARG A 116 -0.41 -6.41 8.81
CA ARG A 116 0.93 -6.94 9.09
C ARG A 116 0.86 -8.32 9.77
N ASP A 117 -0.01 -8.48 10.76
CA ASP A 117 -0.11 -9.68 11.59
C ASP A 117 -0.71 -10.90 10.83
N ILE A 118 -1.43 -10.69 9.73
CA ILE A 118 -1.96 -11.80 8.90
C ILE A 118 -0.98 -12.28 7.83
N LEU A 119 0.13 -11.59 7.63
CA LEU A 119 1.19 -11.94 6.66
C LEU A 119 2.36 -12.62 7.37
N PRO A 120 3.09 -13.52 6.70
CA PRO A 120 4.35 -14.04 7.23
C PRO A 120 5.37 -12.93 7.53
N GLU A 121 6.26 -13.20 8.49
CA GLU A 121 7.35 -12.27 8.81
C GLU A 121 8.19 -11.96 7.56
N GLY A 122 8.52 -10.68 7.37
CA GLY A 122 9.27 -10.19 6.21
C GLY A 122 8.43 -9.98 4.94
N GLN A 123 7.15 -10.36 4.92
CA GLN A 123 6.29 -10.16 3.75
C GLN A 123 5.44 -8.87 3.80
N PHE A 124 5.58 -8.04 4.82
CA PHE A 124 4.90 -6.74 4.91
C PHE A 124 5.92 -5.62 4.98
N VAL A 125 5.86 -4.70 4.02
CA VAL A 125 6.71 -3.50 3.92
C VAL A 125 5.82 -2.27 4.07
N GLU A 126 5.86 -1.61 5.23
CA GLU A 126 5.11 -0.38 5.47
C GLU A 126 5.89 0.80 4.90
N VAL A 127 5.24 1.55 4.00
CA VAL A 127 5.80 2.75 3.37
C VAL A 127 5.02 3.96 3.83
N PHE A 128 5.64 4.80 4.64
CA PHE A 128 5.07 6.07 5.06
C PHE A 128 5.37 7.15 4.02
N VAL A 129 4.34 7.58 3.30
CA VAL A 129 4.41 8.69 2.35
C VAL A 129 4.04 9.97 3.08
N ASP A 130 5.05 10.57 3.71
CA ASP A 130 4.96 11.73 4.56
C ASP A 130 4.99 13.01 3.72
N ALA A 131 3.89 13.74 3.71
CA ALA A 131 3.78 15.06 3.10
C ALA A 131 3.07 16.01 4.07
N PRO A 132 3.62 17.21 4.30
CA PRO A 132 2.95 18.22 5.11
C PRO A 132 1.51 18.46 4.64
N LEU A 133 0.60 18.70 5.60
CA LEU A 133 -0.82 18.92 5.30
C LEU A 133 -1.02 20.05 4.28
N ASP A 134 -0.26 21.15 4.41
CA ASP A 134 -0.35 22.27 3.48
C ASP A 134 0.08 21.90 2.06
N THR A 135 1.07 21.01 1.93
CA THR A 135 1.47 20.43 0.63
C THR A 135 0.34 19.58 0.05
N CYS A 136 -0.31 18.75 0.87
CA CYS A 136 -1.45 17.94 0.44
C CYS A 136 -2.64 18.82 0.01
N ARG A 137 -2.95 19.88 0.75
CA ARG A 137 -3.99 20.87 0.41
C ARG A 137 -3.69 21.59 -0.91
N ALA A 138 -2.45 22.02 -1.09
CA ALA A 138 -2.03 22.70 -2.33
C ALA A 138 -2.12 21.80 -3.55
N ARG A 139 -1.84 20.51 -3.40
CA ARG A 139 -1.95 19.53 -4.48
C ARG A 139 -3.40 19.20 -4.85
N ASP A 140 -4.23 18.89 -3.89
CA ASP A 140 -5.66 18.53 -3.94
C ASP A 140 -6.22 18.08 -5.32
N PRO A 141 -5.66 17.04 -5.95
CA PRO A 141 -5.99 16.67 -7.33
C PRO A 141 -7.44 16.24 -7.52
N LYS A 142 -8.15 15.92 -6.43
CA LYS A 142 -9.56 15.49 -6.43
C LYS A 142 -10.51 16.54 -5.90
N GLY A 143 -10.00 17.70 -5.47
CA GLY A 143 -10.78 18.76 -4.85
C GLY A 143 -11.41 18.38 -3.50
N LEU A 144 -10.85 17.37 -2.80
CA LEU A 144 -11.41 16.88 -1.54
C LEU A 144 -11.19 17.87 -0.39
N TYR A 145 -10.01 18.49 -0.31
CA TYR A 145 -9.73 19.53 0.69
C TYR A 145 -10.64 20.74 0.49
N ALA A 146 -10.84 21.18 -0.75
CA ALA A 146 -11.77 22.25 -1.07
C ALA A 146 -13.23 21.90 -0.68
N LYS A 147 -13.66 20.64 -0.79
CA LYS A 147 -14.97 20.18 -0.34
C LYS A 147 -15.10 20.18 1.18
N VAL A 148 -14.03 19.80 1.90
CA VAL A 148 -14.01 19.87 3.38
C VAL A 148 -14.14 21.33 3.84
N GLU A 149 -13.40 22.27 3.23
CA GLU A 149 -13.47 23.69 3.56
C GLU A 149 -14.88 24.29 3.34
N ARG A 150 -15.61 23.78 2.33
CA ARG A 150 -17.02 24.16 2.12
C ARG A 150 -18.02 23.42 3.00
N GLY A 151 -17.56 22.51 3.89
CA GLY A 151 -18.41 21.70 4.75
C GLY A 151 -19.19 20.59 4.05
N GLU A 152 -18.83 20.24 2.82
CA GLU A 152 -19.47 19.17 2.02
C GLU A 152 -18.99 17.76 2.44
N ILE A 153 -17.83 17.65 3.06
CA ILE A 153 -17.24 16.42 3.58
C ILE A 153 -16.86 16.63 5.03
N SER A 154 -17.21 15.69 5.89
CA SER A 154 -16.81 15.59 7.30
C SER A 154 -16.00 14.31 7.54
N GLN A 155 -15.39 14.20 8.70
CA GLN A 155 -14.53 13.07 9.11
C GLN A 155 -13.36 12.84 8.13
N PHE A 156 -12.77 13.92 7.66
CA PHE A 156 -11.67 13.87 6.71
C PHE A 156 -10.32 13.72 7.42
N THR A 157 -9.57 12.68 7.08
CA THR A 157 -8.29 12.36 7.71
C THR A 157 -7.28 13.51 7.58
N GLY A 158 -6.73 13.94 8.71
CA GLY A 158 -5.78 15.05 8.80
C GLY A 158 -6.41 16.43 8.98
N ILE A 159 -7.75 16.54 8.99
CA ILE A 159 -8.48 17.78 9.29
C ILE A 159 -9.31 17.60 10.56
N ASP A 160 -10.44 16.89 10.48
CA ASP A 160 -11.38 16.62 11.57
C ASP A 160 -11.40 15.13 11.99
N SER A 161 -10.60 14.30 11.35
CA SER A 161 -10.32 12.91 11.72
C SER A 161 -8.82 12.69 11.84
N PRO A 162 -8.34 11.91 12.83
CA PRO A 162 -6.90 11.73 13.07
C PRO A 162 -6.21 10.92 11.97
N TYR A 163 -4.91 11.15 11.82
CA TYR A 163 -3.96 10.28 11.16
C TYR A 163 -2.86 9.92 12.15
N GLU A 164 -2.68 8.63 12.38
CA GLU A 164 -1.64 8.10 13.26
C GLU A 164 -0.44 7.69 12.43
N GLU A 165 0.62 8.48 12.46
CA GLU A 165 1.86 8.18 11.74
C GLU A 165 2.43 6.82 12.18
N PRO A 166 3.01 6.04 11.25
CA PRO A 166 3.72 4.82 11.60
C PRO A 166 4.87 5.09 12.57
N GLU A 167 5.05 4.21 13.56
CA GLU A 167 6.15 4.38 14.53
C GLU A 167 7.51 3.93 13.95
N ARG A 168 7.51 2.88 13.15
CA ARG A 168 8.70 2.28 12.54
C ARG A 168 8.35 1.70 11.18
N PRO A 169 8.06 2.54 10.17
CA PRO A 169 7.86 2.06 8.81
C PRO A 169 9.18 1.52 8.26
N GLU A 170 9.12 0.51 7.41
CA GLU A 170 10.28 0.00 6.71
C GLU A 170 10.88 1.04 5.76
N VAL A 171 10.03 1.89 5.16
CA VAL A 171 10.47 3.00 4.32
C VAL A 171 9.71 4.27 4.67
N HIS A 172 10.44 5.35 4.94
CA HIS A 172 9.87 6.68 5.18
C HIS A 172 10.25 7.61 4.02
N ILE A 173 9.26 8.06 3.26
CA ILE A 173 9.41 8.96 2.12
C ILE A 173 8.91 10.34 2.50
N ARG A 174 9.80 11.34 2.51
CA ARG A 174 9.45 12.75 2.72
C ARG A 174 8.91 13.36 1.42
N ALA A 175 7.67 13.04 1.08
CA ALA A 175 7.07 13.37 -0.21
C ALA A 175 6.80 14.87 -0.44
N GLY A 176 7.03 15.71 0.55
CA GLY A 176 7.08 17.18 0.40
C GLY A 176 8.38 17.68 -0.22
N GLU A 177 9.47 16.92 -0.10
CA GLU A 177 10.84 17.29 -0.48
C GLU A 177 11.44 16.38 -1.56
N THR A 178 10.80 15.24 -1.82
CA THR A 178 11.33 14.16 -2.64
C THR A 178 10.54 14.05 -3.94
N SER A 179 11.21 13.98 -5.10
CA SER A 179 10.56 13.68 -6.36
C SER A 179 10.06 12.23 -6.42
N VAL A 180 9.12 11.93 -7.32
CA VAL A 180 8.63 10.55 -7.52
C VAL A 180 9.77 9.60 -7.86
N ALA A 181 10.70 10.03 -8.71
CA ALA A 181 11.88 9.25 -9.10
C ALA A 181 12.77 8.91 -7.90
N GLN A 182 13.07 9.89 -7.04
CA GLN A 182 13.85 9.66 -5.82
C GLN A 182 13.13 8.73 -4.84
N ALA A 183 11.82 8.89 -4.65
CA ALA A 183 11.02 8.01 -3.81
C ALA A 183 11.03 6.56 -4.29
N VAL A 184 10.89 6.34 -5.60
CA VAL A 184 10.95 5.00 -6.21
C VAL A 184 12.35 4.41 -6.08
N ASN A 185 13.40 5.18 -6.31
CA ASN A 185 14.78 4.70 -6.12
C ASN A 185 15.05 4.30 -4.66
N GLN A 186 14.52 5.03 -3.68
CA GLN A 186 14.61 4.67 -2.26
C GLN A 186 13.90 3.33 -1.98
N LEU A 187 12.71 3.11 -2.56
CA LEU A 187 11.97 1.85 -2.44
C LEU A 187 12.71 0.69 -3.08
N LEU A 188 13.22 0.86 -4.29
CA LEU A 188 13.98 -0.17 -4.99
C LEU A 188 15.26 -0.54 -4.24
N ALA A 189 15.97 0.43 -3.68
CA ALA A 189 17.16 0.20 -2.85
C ALA A 189 16.80 -0.62 -1.60
N TYR A 190 15.70 -0.29 -0.92
CA TYR A 190 15.22 -1.06 0.22
C TYR A 190 14.86 -2.50 -0.17
N LEU A 191 14.07 -2.68 -1.24
CA LEU A 191 13.64 -4.01 -1.71
C LEU A 191 14.82 -4.89 -2.13
N HIS A 192 15.83 -4.30 -2.75
CA HIS A 192 17.06 -5.00 -3.09
C HIS A 192 17.84 -5.42 -1.82
N GLN A 193 18.01 -4.51 -0.85
CA GLN A 193 18.69 -4.79 0.41
C GLN A 193 17.96 -5.85 1.23
N ALA A 194 16.62 -5.87 1.18
CA ALA A 194 15.78 -6.86 1.84
C ALA A 194 15.75 -8.22 1.11
N GLY A 195 16.47 -8.38 -0.01
CA GLY A 195 16.48 -9.60 -0.81
C GLY A 195 15.16 -9.91 -1.53
N ALA A 196 14.27 -8.92 -1.65
CA ALA A 196 12.99 -9.08 -2.34
C ALA A 196 13.13 -9.03 -3.87
N LEU A 197 14.22 -8.46 -4.37
CA LEU A 197 14.57 -8.41 -5.79
C LEU A 197 15.72 -9.40 -6.07
N HIS A 198 15.69 -10.03 -7.23
CA HIS A 198 16.75 -11.01 -7.59
C HIS A 198 18.11 -10.36 -7.81
N GLU A 199 19.19 -11.16 -7.74
CA GLU A 199 20.59 -10.71 -7.83
C GLU A 199 20.94 -9.97 -9.13
N GLY A 200 20.17 -10.14 -10.19
CA GLY A 200 20.32 -9.42 -11.48
C GLY A 200 19.64 -8.05 -11.54
N TYR A 201 19.07 -7.56 -10.43
CA TYR A 201 18.43 -6.25 -10.39
C TYR A 201 19.40 -5.14 -10.80
N GLN A 202 19.04 -4.36 -11.82
CA GLN A 202 19.76 -3.17 -12.25
C GLN A 202 19.01 -1.93 -11.76
N PRO A 203 19.65 -1.02 -10.99
CA PRO A 203 19.01 0.22 -10.60
C PRO A 203 18.66 1.03 -11.86
N VAL A 204 17.38 1.35 -12.00
CA VAL A 204 16.90 2.22 -13.07
C VAL A 204 17.08 3.67 -12.58
N LEU A 205 17.97 4.41 -13.22
CA LEU A 205 18.07 5.84 -13.02
C LEU A 205 16.85 6.49 -13.68
N LEU A 206 15.82 6.76 -12.89
CA LEU A 206 14.75 7.64 -13.34
C LEU A 206 15.32 9.06 -13.39
N GLU A 207 15.35 9.63 -14.58
CA GLU A 207 15.69 11.05 -14.75
C GLU A 207 14.68 11.90 -13.96
N ALA A 208 15.21 12.93 -13.27
CA ALA A 208 14.44 13.80 -12.37
C ALA A 208 13.44 14.70 -13.12
#